data_7dacf811dafcec99420a1e839436c1a4
#
_entry.id   7dacf811dafcec99420a1e839436c1a4
#
_cell.length_a   1.000
_cell.length_b   1.000
_cell.length_c   1.000
_cell.angle_alpha   90.00
_cell.angle_beta   90.00
_cell.angle_gamma   90.00
#
_symmetry.space_group_name_H-M   'P 1'
#
loop_
_entity.id
_entity.type
_entity.pdbx_description
1 polymer ?
#
loop_
_entity_poly.entity_id
_entity_poly.type
_entity_poly.pdbx_seq_one_letter_code
_entity_poly.pdbx_strand_id
1 'polypeptide(L)'
;NHDNLTLFDSLAYKLPRDTSSAERARVQMLAGALVAFSQGVAYFHAGQEILRSKSLDGNSYDSGDLFNLLDWSYQSNSFGDALPDLQGSPEANAISRALLKDAQLKPSAQDILWTRNAHLDLLKIRKSSKLFRLETAQDVQVRLSFFNTDSQADSRLVAGHLQGYGLND
;
A
#
# COMPACT_ATOMS: atom_id res chain seq x y z
N ASN A 1 1.33 -5.14 -12.36
CA ASN A 1 0.45 -4.35 -11.49
C ASN A 1 -0.98 -4.87 -11.44
N HIS A 2 -1.32 -5.81 -12.27
CA HIS A 2 -2.62 -6.47 -12.30
C HIS A 2 -2.57 -7.88 -11.70
N ASP A 3 -1.40 -8.50 -11.69
CA ASP A 3 -1.18 -9.81 -11.11
C ASP A 3 -0.81 -9.75 -9.64
N ASN A 4 -0.90 -10.91 -8.98
CA ASN A 4 -0.56 -11.12 -7.59
C ASN A 4 -1.54 -10.41 -6.62
N LEU A 5 -1.21 -10.46 -5.36
CA LEU A 5 -2.02 -9.93 -4.25
C LEU A 5 -2.09 -8.40 -4.29
N THR A 6 -3.18 -7.83 -3.81
CA THR A 6 -3.20 -6.42 -3.45
C THR A 6 -2.22 -6.15 -2.30
N LEU A 7 -1.90 -4.88 -2.05
CA LEU A 7 -1.07 -4.54 -0.89
C LEU A 7 -1.75 -4.96 0.42
N PHE A 8 -3.06 -4.76 0.54
CA PHE A 8 -3.85 -5.20 1.69
C PHE A 8 -3.74 -6.71 1.90
N ASP A 9 -3.96 -7.50 0.85
CA ASP A 9 -3.88 -8.96 0.90
C ASP A 9 -2.46 -9.45 1.27
N SER A 10 -1.43 -8.80 0.72
CA SER A 10 -0.04 -9.09 1.08
C SER A 10 0.25 -8.83 2.55
N LEU A 11 -0.27 -7.74 3.11
CA LEU A 11 -0.13 -7.40 4.52
C LEU A 11 -0.92 -8.35 5.43
N ALA A 12 -2.03 -8.94 4.95
CA ALA A 12 -2.75 -9.97 5.69
C ALA A 12 -1.87 -11.21 5.96
N TYR A 13 -0.99 -11.57 5.01
CA TYR A 13 -0.02 -12.65 5.20
C TYR A 13 1.19 -12.26 6.04
N LYS A 14 1.70 -11.03 5.86
CA LYS A 14 3.05 -10.65 6.31
C LYS A 14 3.09 -10.05 7.71
N LEU A 15 2.03 -9.37 8.14
CA LEU A 15 1.98 -8.77 9.45
C LEU A 15 1.59 -9.80 10.52
N PRO A 16 2.03 -9.60 11.78
CA PRO A 16 1.59 -10.43 12.90
C PRO A 16 0.07 -10.53 12.98
N ARG A 17 -0.44 -11.66 13.43
CA ARG A 17 -1.89 -11.92 13.48
C ARG A 17 -2.64 -10.98 14.40
N ASP A 18 -2.02 -10.58 15.48
CA ASP A 18 -2.54 -9.66 16.49
C ASP A 18 -2.46 -8.17 16.11
N THR A 19 -1.91 -7.85 14.91
CA THR A 19 -1.91 -6.48 14.39
C THR A 19 -3.34 -6.03 14.13
N SER A 20 -3.75 -4.94 14.75
CA SER A 20 -5.10 -4.37 14.57
C SER A 20 -5.35 -3.89 13.13
N SER A 21 -6.63 -3.79 12.72
CA SER A 21 -7.00 -3.27 11.40
C SER A 21 -6.50 -1.84 11.18
N ALA A 22 -6.56 -1.00 12.22
CA ALA A 22 -6.04 0.38 12.18
C ALA A 22 -4.51 0.44 11.97
N GLU A 23 -3.75 -0.46 12.61
CA GLU A 23 -2.30 -0.54 12.39
C GLU A 23 -1.97 -1.07 11.00
N ARG A 24 -2.70 -2.07 10.49
CA ARG A 24 -2.58 -2.55 9.11
C ARG A 24 -2.81 -1.44 8.10
N ALA A 25 -3.82 -0.60 8.31
CA ALA A 25 -4.08 0.58 7.49
C ALA A 25 -2.90 1.56 7.50
N ARG A 26 -2.28 1.80 8.67
CA ARG A 26 -1.08 2.65 8.79
C ARG A 26 0.13 2.05 8.06
N VAL A 27 0.35 0.75 8.15
CA VAL A 27 1.43 0.08 7.40
C VAL A 27 1.21 0.19 5.90
N GLN A 28 -0.04 0.03 5.43
CA GLN A 28 -0.38 0.24 4.03
C GLN A 28 -0.10 1.68 3.58
N MET A 29 -0.43 2.66 4.41
CA MET A 29 -0.13 4.05 4.13
C MET A 29 1.37 4.35 4.12
N LEU A 30 2.16 3.73 5.00
CA LEU A 30 3.62 3.84 4.97
C LEU A 30 4.20 3.33 3.64
N ALA A 31 3.73 2.18 3.16
CA ALA A 31 4.12 1.67 1.85
C ALA A 31 3.70 2.60 0.70
N GLY A 32 2.49 3.18 0.79
CA GLY A 32 2.02 4.21 -0.14
C GLY A 32 2.87 5.48 -0.12
N ALA A 33 3.33 5.91 1.07
CA ALA A 33 4.19 7.08 1.24
C ALA A 33 5.56 6.89 0.55
N LEU A 34 6.14 5.69 0.60
CA LEU A 34 7.39 5.38 -0.12
C LEU A 34 7.21 5.60 -1.63
N VAL A 35 6.07 5.21 -2.20
CA VAL A 35 5.76 5.47 -3.62
C VAL A 35 5.48 6.95 -3.86
N ALA A 36 4.68 7.58 -3.00
CA ALA A 36 4.27 8.98 -3.16
C ALA A 36 5.46 9.94 -3.12
N PHE A 37 6.48 9.66 -2.30
CA PHE A 37 7.63 10.53 -2.10
C PHE A 37 8.88 10.13 -2.88
N SER A 38 8.82 9.02 -3.61
CA SER A 38 9.89 8.64 -4.54
C SER A 38 9.92 9.53 -5.77
N GLN A 39 11.08 9.64 -6.39
CA GLN A 39 11.25 10.31 -7.68
C GLN A 39 10.63 9.49 -8.83
N GLY A 40 10.42 10.12 -9.96
CA GLY A 40 9.80 9.51 -11.13
C GLY A 40 8.27 9.48 -11.04
N VAL A 41 7.65 8.55 -11.76
CA VAL A 41 6.18 8.42 -11.83
C VAL A 41 5.69 7.62 -10.63
N ALA A 42 4.92 8.27 -9.75
CA ALA A 42 4.22 7.58 -8.67
C ALA A 42 3.05 6.79 -9.27
N TYR A 43 3.07 5.48 -9.11
CA TYR A 43 2.08 4.58 -9.65
C TYR A 43 1.40 3.79 -8.52
N PHE A 44 0.09 3.93 -8.40
CA PHE A 44 -0.71 3.27 -7.36
C PHE A 44 -1.70 2.29 -7.98
N HIS A 45 -1.88 1.16 -7.34
CA HIS A 45 -2.93 0.22 -7.69
C HIS A 45 -4.30 0.82 -7.33
N ALA A 46 -5.25 0.80 -8.26
CA ALA A 46 -6.60 1.34 -8.03
C ALA A 46 -7.27 0.64 -6.84
N GLY A 47 -7.76 1.43 -5.89
CA GLY A 47 -8.35 0.94 -4.64
C GLY A 47 -7.35 0.74 -3.50
N GLN A 48 -6.06 1.00 -3.71
CA GLN A 48 -5.08 0.95 -2.62
C GLN A 48 -5.44 1.92 -1.50
N GLU A 49 -5.99 3.08 -1.84
CA GLU A 49 -6.45 4.12 -0.93
C GLU A 49 -7.65 3.72 -0.08
N ILE A 50 -8.40 2.71 -0.49
CA ILE A 50 -9.57 2.18 0.22
C ILE A 50 -9.35 0.76 0.75
N LEU A 51 -8.10 0.35 0.93
CA LEU A 51 -7.72 -0.97 1.44
C LEU A 51 -8.23 -2.13 0.58
N ARG A 52 -8.37 -1.94 -0.75
CA ARG A 52 -8.90 -2.94 -1.66
C ARG A 52 -8.29 -4.31 -1.43
N SER A 53 -9.15 -5.31 -1.32
CA SER A 53 -8.80 -6.72 -1.30
C SER A 53 -9.29 -7.44 -2.55
N LYS A 54 -8.60 -8.50 -2.93
CA LYS A 54 -9.06 -9.51 -3.88
C LYS A 54 -9.31 -10.85 -3.17
N SER A 55 -9.62 -10.81 -1.88
CA SER A 55 -9.80 -12.02 -1.05
C SER A 55 -8.66 -13.02 -1.20
N LEU A 56 -7.42 -12.54 -1.21
CA LEU A 56 -6.20 -13.35 -1.41
C LEU A 56 -6.08 -14.02 -2.79
N ASP A 57 -6.87 -13.60 -3.78
CA ASP A 57 -6.71 -14.07 -5.16
C ASP A 57 -5.47 -13.44 -5.79
N GLY A 58 -4.46 -14.25 -6.08
CA GLY A 58 -3.22 -13.83 -6.71
C GLY A 58 -3.28 -13.75 -8.23
N ASN A 59 -4.35 -14.27 -8.85
CA ASN A 59 -4.53 -14.33 -10.31
C ASN A 59 -5.98 -14.06 -10.70
N SER A 60 -6.50 -12.91 -10.32
CA SER A 60 -7.91 -12.55 -10.48
C SER A 60 -8.32 -12.21 -11.93
N TYR A 61 -7.48 -12.53 -12.90
CA TYR A 61 -7.71 -12.20 -14.32
C TYR A 61 -9.08 -12.68 -14.83
N ASP A 62 -9.45 -13.93 -14.51
CA ASP A 62 -10.71 -14.56 -14.91
C ASP A 62 -11.56 -15.07 -13.73
N SER A 63 -11.24 -14.62 -12.52
CA SER A 63 -11.92 -15.06 -11.28
C SER A 63 -13.32 -14.44 -11.10
N GLY A 64 -13.68 -13.46 -11.95
CA GLY A 64 -14.97 -12.78 -11.91
C GLY A 64 -14.98 -11.49 -11.07
N ASP A 65 -16.16 -10.86 -11.04
CA ASP A 65 -16.32 -9.49 -10.54
C ASP A 65 -16.09 -9.36 -9.04
N LEU A 66 -16.44 -10.38 -8.25
CA LEU A 66 -16.27 -10.34 -6.79
C LEU A 66 -14.83 -10.12 -6.35
N PHE A 67 -13.86 -10.69 -7.09
CA PHE A 67 -12.43 -10.52 -6.79
C PHE A 67 -11.86 -9.19 -7.32
N ASN A 68 -12.56 -8.53 -8.22
CA ASN A 68 -12.11 -7.32 -8.89
C ASN A 68 -12.90 -6.08 -8.49
N LEU A 69 -13.87 -6.22 -7.59
CA LEU A 69 -14.72 -5.14 -7.12
C LEU A 69 -13.91 -3.99 -6.47
N LEU A 70 -14.31 -2.76 -6.79
CA LEU A 70 -13.92 -1.54 -6.11
C LEU A 70 -15.14 -1.00 -5.37
N ASP A 71 -15.21 -1.19 -4.07
CA ASP A 71 -16.34 -0.72 -3.26
C ASP A 71 -16.12 0.74 -2.83
N TRP A 72 -16.71 1.65 -3.58
CA TRP A 72 -16.68 3.08 -3.29
C TRP A 72 -17.70 3.54 -2.23
N SER A 73 -18.41 2.60 -1.60
CA SER A 73 -19.25 2.91 -0.45
C SER A 73 -18.45 3.22 0.81
N TYR A 74 -17.18 2.77 0.84
CA TYR A 74 -16.28 2.83 2.00
C TYR A 74 -16.76 2.02 3.21
N GLN A 75 -17.69 1.09 3.01
CA GLN A 75 -18.24 0.25 4.09
C GLN A 75 -17.51 -1.08 4.20
N SER A 76 -16.97 -1.59 3.11
CA SER A 76 -16.26 -2.87 3.02
C SER A 76 -15.08 -2.77 2.05
N ASN A 77 -14.13 -3.68 2.19
CA ASN A 77 -13.06 -3.88 1.22
C ASN A 77 -13.13 -5.26 0.54
N SER A 78 -14.23 -5.97 0.74
CA SER A 78 -14.53 -7.32 0.20
C SER A 78 -13.57 -8.43 0.67
N PHE A 79 -12.74 -8.22 1.70
CA PHE A 79 -11.86 -9.26 2.22
C PHE A 79 -12.67 -10.41 2.84
N GLY A 80 -12.46 -11.63 2.33
CA GLY A 80 -13.13 -12.83 2.83
C GLY A 80 -14.59 -12.99 2.36
N ASP A 81 -15.06 -12.16 1.43
CA ASP A 81 -16.41 -12.28 0.86
C ASP A 81 -16.49 -13.36 -0.22
N ALA A 82 -15.34 -13.78 -0.75
CA ALA A 82 -15.21 -14.89 -1.70
C ALA A 82 -14.02 -15.79 -1.33
N LEU A 83 -14.10 -17.05 -1.78
CA LEU A 83 -12.99 -18.01 -1.67
C LEU A 83 -12.36 -18.18 -3.06
N PRO A 84 -11.09 -17.74 -3.24
CA PRO A 84 -10.41 -17.89 -4.53
C PRO A 84 -10.03 -19.35 -4.81
N ASP A 85 -9.72 -19.63 -6.06
CA ASP A 85 -9.07 -20.89 -6.44
C ASP A 85 -7.62 -20.87 -5.97
N LEU A 86 -7.37 -21.50 -4.82
CA LEU A 86 -6.08 -21.52 -4.16
C LEU A 86 -5.15 -22.52 -4.83
N GLN A 87 -4.15 -22.04 -5.54
CA GLN A 87 -3.18 -22.83 -6.31
C GLN A 87 -1.93 -23.24 -5.49
N GLY A 88 -1.90 -22.98 -4.19
CA GLY A 88 -0.78 -23.28 -3.29
C GLY A 88 -0.75 -24.74 -2.82
N SER A 89 0.28 -25.07 -2.01
CA SER A 89 0.32 -26.33 -1.28
C SER A 89 -0.88 -26.47 -0.32
N PRO A 90 -1.23 -27.66 0.14
CA PRO A 90 -2.31 -27.85 1.13
C PRO A 90 -2.12 -26.97 2.37
N GLU A 91 -0.88 -26.82 2.85
CA GLU A 91 -0.54 -26.00 4.02
C GLU A 91 -0.74 -24.51 3.74
N ALA A 92 -0.27 -24.01 2.60
CA ALA A 92 -0.46 -22.62 2.18
C ALA A 92 -1.94 -22.30 2.00
N ASN A 93 -2.71 -23.22 1.42
CA ASN A 93 -4.15 -23.08 1.23
C ASN A 93 -4.90 -23.08 2.58
N ALA A 94 -4.44 -23.88 3.55
CA ALA A 94 -5.02 -23.87 4.90
C ALA A 94 -4.79 -22.51 5.60
N ILE A 95 -3.61 -21.91 5.46
CA ILE A 95 -3.30 -20.58 5.98
C ILE A 95 -4.22 -19.53 5.31
N SER A 96 -4.35 -19.55 4.00
CA SER A 96 -5.22 -18.63 3.25
C SER A 96 -6.68 -18.71 3.73
N ARG A 97 -7.20 -19.92 3.87
CA ARG A 97 -8.57 -20.16 4.37
C ARG A 97 -8.77 -19.65 5.79
N ALA A 98 -7.75 -19.79 6.66
CA ALA A 98 -7.79 -19.29 8.02
C ALA A 98 -7.78 -17.75 8.06
N LEU A 99 -6.97 -17.11 7.18
CA LEU A 99 -6.96 -15.64 7.04
C LEU A 99 -8.32 -15.11 6.59
N LEU A 100 -8.90 -15.68 5.54
CA LEU A 100 -10.18 -15.22 4.98
C LEU A 100 -11.36 -15.34 5.97
N LYS A 101 -11.25 -16.23 6.95
CA LYS A 101 -12.26 -16.40 8.00
C LYS A 101 -12.04 -15.51 9.21
N ASP A 102 -10.89 -14.87 9.31
CA ASP A 102 -10.53 -14.05 10.47
C ASP A 102 -11.20 -12.67 10.39
N ALA A 103 -12.23 -12.48 11.17
CA ALA A 103 -12.96 -11.21 11.22
C ALA A 103 -12.09 -10.02 11.70
N GLN A 104 -11.00 -10.27 12.42
CA GLN A 104 -10.10 -9.21 12.88
C GLN A 104 -9.28 -8.59 11.74
N LEU A 105 -9.17 -9.28 10.61
CA LEU A 105 -8.50 -8.76 9.42
C LEU A 105 -9.40 -7.86 8.58
N LYS A 106 -10.73 -7.90 8.76
CA LYS A 106 -11.65 -7.02 8.05
C LYS A 106 -11.53 -5.59 8.58
N PRO A 107 -11.19 -4.62 7.73
CA PRO A 107 -11.11 -3.24 8.16
C PRO A 107 -12.51 -2.69 8.46
N SER A 108 -12.58 -1.78 9.42
CA SER A 108 -13.79 -1.00 9.65
C SER A 108 -13.97 0.08 8.58
N ALA A 109 -15.19 0.58 8.42
CA ALA A 109 -15.44 1.74 7.54
C ALA A 109 -14.58 2.95 7.95
N GLN A 110 -14.30 3.10 9.25
CA GLN A 110 -13.43 4.16 9.75
C GLN A 110 -11.98 3.99 9.29
N ASP A 111 -11.44 2.75 9.28
CA ASP A 111 -10.09 2.47 8.78
C ASP A 111 -9.99 2.77 7.28
N ILE A 112 -11.01 2.40 6.51
CA ILE A 112 -11.09 2.67 5.07
C ILE A 112 -11.09 4.18 4.80
N LEU A 113 -11.96 4.93 5.48
CA LEU A 113 -12.05 6.39 5.35
C LEU A 113 -10.77 7.09 5.81
N TRP A 114 -10.16 6.62 6.89
CA TRP A 114 -8.88 7.14 7.37
C TRP A 114 -7.79 6.94 6.30
N THR A 115 -7.68 5.73 5.74
CA THR A 115 -6.68 5.40 4.71
C THR A 115 -6.88 6.26 3.47
N ARG A 116 -8.12 6.41 3.02
CA ARG A 116 -8.47 7.28 1.87
C ARG A 116 -8.05 8.73 2.11
N ASN A 117 -8.34 9.28 3.28
CA ASN A 117 -7.99 10.66 3.61
C ASN A 117 -6.47 10.85 3.71
N ALA A 118 -5.77 9.92 4.39
CA ALA A 118 -4.31 9.92 4.47
C ALA A 118 -3.66 9.82 3.08
N HIS A 119 -4.21 8.99 2.18
CA HIS A 119 -3.72 8.90 0.80
C HIS A 119 -3.89 10.22 0.03
N LEU A 120 -5.02 10.90 0.20
CA LEU A 120 -5.22 12.23 -0.39
C LEU A 120 -4.20 13.25 0.13
N ASP A 121 -3.82 13.17 1.41
CA ASP A 121 -2.81 14.05 1.98
C ASP A 121 -1.41 13.75 1.40
N LEU A 122 -1.04 12.48 1.19
CA LEU A 122 0.18 12.14 0.46
C LEU A 122 0.21 12.76 -0.94
N LEU A 123 -0.91 12.69 -1.68
CA LEU A 123 -1.00 13.28 -3.01
C LEU A 123 -0.92 14.80 -2.97
N LYS A 124 -1.52 15.46 -1.97
CA LYS A 124 -1.40 16.92 -1.77
C LYS A 124 0.05 17.31 -1.52
N ILE A 125 0.75 16.59 -0.63
CA ILE A 125 2.17 16.83 -0.34
C ILE A 125 2.99 16.67 -1.63
N ARG A 126 2.83 15.56 -2.36
CA ARG A 126 3.53 15.34 -3.62
C ARG A 126 3.25 16.45 -4.65
N LYS A 127 2.00 16.93 -4.70
CA LYS A 127 1.60 18.01 -5.62
C LYS A 127 2.16 19.37 -5.22
N SER A 128 2.39 19.61 -3.93
CA SER A 128 2.79 20.91 -3.39
C SER A 128 4.19 21.36 -3.81
N SER A 129 5.06 20.44 -4.26
CA SER A 129 6.41 20.79 -4.69
C SER A 129 6.85 19.99 -5.93
N LYS A 130 7.54 20.66 -6.84
CA LYS A 130 8.22 20.04 -7.99
C LYS A 130 9.39 19.15 -7.56
N LEU A 131 9.91 19.32 -6.36
CA LEU A 131 10.99 18.50 -5.82
C LEU A 131 10.68 17.00 -5.80
N PHE A 132 9.39 16.61 -5.70
CA PHE A 132 8.98 15.22 -5.80
C PHE A 132 8.93 14.68 -7.25
N ARG A 133 9.19 15.54 -8.25
CA ARG A 133 9.06 15.23 -9.67
C ARG A 133 10.18 15.86 -10.48
N LEU A 134 11.41 15.66 -10.05
CA LEU A 134 12.59 16.17 -10.75
C LEU A 134 12.68 15.54 -12.14
N GLU A 135 13.01 16.34 -13.13
CA GLU A 135 12.90 15.95 -14.55
C GLU A 135 14.12 15.22 -15.07
N THR A 136 15.29 15.43 -14.44
CA THR A 136 16.56 14.84 -14.91
C THR A 136 17.23 13.98 -13.84
N ALA A 137 17.96 12.97 -14.27
CA ALA A 137 18.78 12.16 -13.37
C ALA A 137 19.82 13.01 -12.62
N GLN A 138 20.36 14.04 -13.26
CA GLN A 138 21.31 14.95 -12.64
C GLN A 138 20.67 15.73 -11.50
N ASP A 139 19.45 16.25 -11.68
CA ASP A 139 18.72 16.95 -10.61
C ASP A 139 18.48 16.02 -9.41
N VAL A 140 18.10 14.78 -9.67
CA VAL A 140 17.92 13.78 -8.59
C VAL A 140 19.23 13.58 -7.85
N GLN A 141 20.35 13.36 -8.55
CA GLN A 141 21.65 13.11 -7.94
C GLN A 141 22.18 14.28 -7.11
N VAL A 142 21.88 15.51 -7.53
CA VAL A 142 22.37 16.72 -6.85
C VAL A 142 21.48 17.10 -5.67
N ARG A 143 20.17 16.82 -5.74
CA ARG A 143 19.19 17.33 -4.78
C ARG A 143 18.71 16.31 -3.75
N LEU A 144 18.73 15.02 -4.08
CA LEU A 144 18.29 13.98 -3.19
C LEU A 144 19.47 13.41 -2.40
N SER A 145 19.36 13.46 -1.08
CA SER A 145 20.28 12.79 -0.17
C SER A 145 19.52 11.98 0.88
N PHE A 146 20.15 10.91 1.36
CA PHE A 146 19.61 10.11 2.45
C PHE A 146 20.51 10.22 3.66
N PHE A 147 19.89 10.31 4.82
CA PHE A 147 20.54 10.24 6.13
C PHE A 147 20.27 8.86 6.74
N ASN A 148 20.92 8.59 7.87
CA ASN A 148 20.73 7.31 8.55
C ASN A 148 21.10 6.11 7.67
N THR A 149 22.26 6.21 7.00
CA THR A 149 22.73 5.18 6.03
C THR A 149 24.05 4.53 6.43
N ASP A 150 24.59 4.85 7.60
CA ASP A 150 25.86 4.30 8.11
C ASP A 150 25.65 3.01 8.93
N SER A 151 26.74 2.50 9.53
CA SER A 151 26.71 1.27 10.33
C SER A 151 25.92 1.38 11.65
N GLN A 152 25.59 2.60 12.07
CA GLN A 152 24.76 2.89 13.25
C GLN A 152 23.31 3.22 12.90
N ALA A 153 22.94 3.08 11.61
CA ALA A 153 21.63 3.43 11.14
C ALA A 153 20.51 2.66 11.86
N ASP A 154 19.46 3.37 12.25
CA ASP A 154 18.22 2.75 12.72
C ASP A 154 17.47 2.18 11.49
N SER A 155 17.41 0.85 11.39
CA SER A 155 16.77 0.15 10.27
C SER A 155 15.26 0.42 10.13
N ARG A 156 14.64 1.07 11.13
CA ARG A 156 13.22 1.45 11.12
C ARG A 156 12.98 2.85 10.53
N LEU A 157 14.04 3.61 10.23
CA LEU A 157 13.96 4.99 9.79
C LEU A 157 14.53 5.15 8.37
N VAL A 158 13.74 5.66 7.47
CA VAL A 158 14.16 6.18 6.17
C VAL A 158 14.06 7.71 6.21
N ALA A 159 15.20 8.39 6.13
CA ALA A 159 15.25 9.85 6.15
C ALA A 159 15.87 10.36 4.85
N GLY A 160 15.05 11.01 4.02
CA GLY A 160 15.47 11.63 2.77
C GLY A 160 15.35 13.17 2.85
N HIS A 161 16.22 13.86 2.14
CA HIS A 161 16.17 15.32 1.98
C HIS A 161 16.21 15.66 0.50
N LEU A 162 15.30 16.53 0.09
CA LEU A 162 15.24 17.11 -1.25
C LEU A 162 15.57 18.60 -1.15
N GLN A 163 16.70 18.98 -1.74
CA GLN A 163 17.19 20.37 -1.70
C GLN A 163 16.51 21.23 -2.77
N GLY A 164 15.78 22.27 -2.34
CA GLY A 164 15.02 23.17 -3.22
C GLY A 164 15.79 24.34 -3.80
N TYR A 165 17.05 24.54 -3.42
CA TYR A 165 17.82 25.70 -3.87
C TYR A 165 17.88 25.84 -5.40
N GLY A 166 17.49 27.01 -5.91
CA GLY A 166 17.49 27.32 -7.35
C GLY A 166 16.32 26.74 -8.15
N LEU A 167 15.32 26.10 -7.50
CA LEU A 167 14.03 25.81 -8.11
C LEU A 167 13.01 26.88 -7.69
N ASN A 168 12.38 27.52 -8.67
CA ASN A 168 11.19 28.32 -8.45
C ASN A 168 9.99 27.36 -8.40
N ASP A 169 9.45 27.09 -7.23
CA ASP A 169 8.19 26.38 -7.03
C ASP A 169 6.98 27.21 -7.47
#